data_0ea595f9442e74d41d297b5f5a20452f
#
_entry.id   0ea595f9442e74d41d297b5f5a20452f
#
_cell.length_a   1.000
_cell.length_b   1.000
_cell.length_c   1.000
_cell.angle_alpha   90.00
_cell.angle_beta   90.00
_cell.angle_gamma   90.00
#
_symmetry.space_group_name_H-M   'P 1'
#
loop_
_entity.id
_entity.type
_entity.pdbx_description
1 polymer ?
#
loop_
_entity_poly.entity_id
_entity_poly.type
_entity_poly.pdbx_seq_one_letter_code
_entity_poly.pdbx_strand_id
1 'polypeptide(L)'
;DSNIERTQKEIEKLQEKKELDSVEENTLQSLQEDLKTLEGQYQGLCNTKQVYEYANELLRDSGIKTKIIRQYVPIINKYVNKYLNELDFLINFTIDESFNETIRSQYRDEFTYASFSEGEKMRIDLALLFTWRMVAKLKNSVNTNLLILDEVFDSSLDAEGTDAFLKIINTLDADTNVFVISHKGEILFDKFISTIKFVKEKSFSRIEAG
;
A
#
# COMPACT_ATOMS: atom_id res chain seq x y z
N ASP A 1 -9.82 19.95 95.59
CA ASP A 1 -10.38 18.85 94.76
C ASP A 1 -10.94 19.38 93.43
N SER A 2 -11.70 20.51 93.44
CA SER A 2 -12.33 21.04 92.19
C SER A 2 -11.33 21.45 91.08
N ASN A 3 -10.13 21.93 91.46
CA ASN A 3 -9.11 22.30 90.43
C ASN A 3 -8.44 21.09 89.79
N ILE A 4 -8.29 20.00 90.46
CA ILE A 4 -7.71 18.75 89.97
C ILE A 4 -8.65 18.12 88.93
N GLU A 5 -9.95 18.07 89.29
CA GLU A 5 -10.96 17.54 88.30
C GLU A 5 -11.04 18.39 87.04
N ARG A 6 -10.89 19.69 87.10
CA ARG A 6 -10.90 20.59 85.97
C ARG A 6 -9.68 20.38 85.10
N THR A 7 -8.51 20.23 85.69
CA THR A 7 -7.26 19.97 84.95
C THR A 7 -7.27 18.59 84.34
N GLN A 8 -7.82 17.58 84.96
CA GLN A 8 -8.00 16.25 84.40
C GLN A 8 -8.89 16.23 83.15
N LYS A 9 -10.05 16.90 83.19
CA LYS A 9 -10.93 17.07 82.03
C LYS A 9 -10.27 17.82 80.89
N GLU A 10 -9.39 18.74 81.14
CA GLU A 10 -8.65 19.51 80.19
C GLU A 10 -7.56 18.64 79.48
N ILE A 11 -6.89 17.78 80.24
CA ILE A 11 -5.94 16.79 79.75
C ILE A 11 -6.63 15.75 78.82
N GLU A 12 -7.77 15.23 79.25
CA GLU A 12 -8.54 14.29 78.43
C GLU A 12 -8.96 14.90 77.09
N LYS A 13 -9.46 16.12 77.08
CA LYS A 13 -9.80 16.84 75.85
C LYS A 13 -8.61 17.10 74.99
N LEU A 14 -7.46 17.41 75.54
CA LEU A 14 -6.23 17.60 74.75
C LEU A 14 -5.69 16.28 74.20
N GLN A 15 -5.87 15.17 74.94
CA GLN A 15 -5.51 13.85 74.45
C GLN A 15 -6.41 13.39 73.31
N GLU A 16 -7.74 13.54 73.42
CA GLU A 16 -8.68 13.27 72.35
C GLU A 16 -8.38 14.09 71.06
N LYS A 17 -8.08 15.38 71.26
CA LYS A 17 -7.72 16.25 70.15
C LYS A 17 -6.41 15.81 69.46
N LYS A 18 -5.42 15.39 70.25
CA LYS A 18 -4.14 14.89 69.71
C LYS A 18 -4.30 13.58 68.94
N GLU A 19 -5.20 12.71 69.39
CA GLU A 19 -5.52 11.47 68.66
C GLU A 19 -6.23 11.77 67.34
N LEU A 20 -7.20 12.69 67.33
CA LEU A 20 -7.87 13.17 66.15
C LEU A 20 -6.89 13.77 65.13
N ASP A 21 -6.02 14.70 65.56
CA ASP A 21 -5.00 15.32 64.72
C ASP A 21 -4.05 14.28 64.12
N SER A 22 -3.68 13.23 64.86
CA SER A 22 -2.83 12.15 64.38
C SER A 22 -3.52 11.28 63.30
N VAL A 23 -4.82 11.05 63.44
CA VAL A 23 -5.63 10.32 62.44
C VAL A 23 -5.77 11.14 61.15
N GLU A 24 -6.00 12.45 61.29
CA GLU A 24 -6.05 13.37 60.16
C GLU A 24 -4.71 13.45 59.41
N GLU A 25 -3.57 13.54 60.14
CA GLU A 25 -2.22 13.52 59.54
C GLU A 25 -1.95 12.21 58.76
N ASN A 26 -2.29 11.05 59.36
CA ASN A 26 -2.13 9.77 58.69
C ASN A 26 -3.01 9.64 57.40
N THR A 27 -4.25 10.15 57.49
CA THR A 27 -5.16 10.19 56.35
C THR A 27 -4.62 11.10 55.23
N LEU A 28 -4.07 12.25 55.61
CA LEU A 28 -3.48 13.20 54.67
C LEU A 28 -2.25 12.60 53.96
N GLN A 29 -1.39 11.90 54.72
CA GLN A 29 -0.24 11.19 54.14
C GLN A 29 -0.68 10.10 53.14
N SER A 30 -1.68 9.28 53.50
CA SER A 30 -2.22 8.25 52.62
C SER A 30 -2.79 8.85 51.35
N LEU A 31 -3.55 9.94 51.43
CA LEU A 31 -4.09 10.63 50.27
C LEU A 31 -3.02 11.26 49.38
N GLN A 32 -1.93 11.74 49.97
CA GLN A 32 -0.79 12.25 49.20
C GLN A 32 -0.06 11.14 48.44
N GLU A 33 0.11 9.96 49.03
CA GLU A 33 0.70 8.79 48.36
C GLU A 33 -0.18 8.28 47.23
N ASP A 34 -1.49 8.21 47.46
CA ASP A 34 -2.48 7.84 46.43
C ASP A 34 -2.47 8.83 45.27
N LEU A 35 -2.43 10.13 45.59
CA LEU A 35 -2.36 11.17 44.55
C LEU A 35 -1.10 11.03 43.69
N LYS A 36 0.06 10.84 44.32
CA LYS A 36 1.33 10.64 43.64
C LYS A 36 1.31 9.40 42.73
N THR A 37 0.68 8.33 43.21
CA THR A 37 0.53 7.09 42.46
C THR A 37 -0.38 7.29 41.22
N LEU A 38 -1.52 7.97 41.42
CA LEU A 38 -2.45 8.32 40.37
C LEU A 38 -1.83 9.26 39.30
N GLU A 39 -1.07 10.25 39.76
CA GLU A 39 -0.34 11.14 38.84
C GLU A 39 0.67 10.38 38.01
N GLY A 40 1.39 9.42 38.60
CA GLY A 40 2.31 8.54 37.86
C GLY A 40 1.59 7.68 36.83
N GLN A 41 0.45 7.09 37.20
CA GLN A 41 -0.38 6.31 36.28
C GLN A 41 -0.93 7.17 35.13
N TYR A 42 -1.44 8.35 35.45
CA TYR A 42 -1.95 9.30 34.49
C TYR A 42 -0.88 9.69 33.45
N GLN A 43 0.33 10.04 33.95
CA GLN A 43 1.45 10.38 33.07
C GLN A 43 1.83 9.20 32.15
N GLY A 44 1.84 7.97 32.66
CA GLY A 44 2.09 6.75 31.89
C GLY A 44 1.04 6.54 30.80
N LEU A 45 -0.23 6.73 31.13
CA LEU A 45 -1.33 6.64 30.17
C LEU A 45 -1.27 7.72 29.10
N CYS A 46 -0.92 8.95 29.48
CA CYS A 46 -0.73 10.05 28.52
C CYS A 46 0.38 9.75 27.52
N ASN A 47 1.51 9.24 27.99
CA ASN A 47 2.62 8.85 27.13
C ASN A 47 2.20 7.72 26.17
N THR A 48 1.51 6.71 26.68
CA THR A 48 0.99 5.60 25.88
C THR A 48 0.00 6.09 24.82
N LYS A 49 -0.92 6.97 25.20
CA LYS A 49 -1.87 7.60 24.27
C LYS A 49 -1.15 8.33 23.15
N GLN A 50 -0.13 9.13 23.46
CA GLN A 50 0.65 9.83 22.43
C GLN A 50 1.32 8.87 21.46
N VAL A 51 1.90 7.77 21.94
CA VAL A 51 2.50 6.74 21.07
C VAL A 51 1.46 6.15 20.10
N TYR A 52 0.26 5.83 20.62
CA TYR A 52 -0.82 5.32 19.76
C TYR A 52 -1.34 6.35 18.77
N GLU A 53 -1.42 7.62 19.16
CA GLU A 53 -1.81 8.71 18.24
C GLU A 53 -0.80 8.86 17.09
N TYR A 54 0.51 8.85 17.39
CA TYR A 54 1.55 8.86 16.36
C TYR A 54 1.51 7.62 15.48
N ALA A 55 1.34 6.44 16.06
CA ALA A 55 1.24 5.21 15.29
C ALA A 55 0.02 5.23 14.35
N ASN A 56 -1.12 5.71 14.84
CA ASN A 56 -2.33 5.84 14.04
C ASN A 56 -2.14 6.84 12.88
N GLU A 57 -1.48 7.96 13.13
CA GLU A 57 -1.20 8.96 12.09
C GLU A 57 -0.25 8.41 11.01
N LEU A 58 0.77 7.66 11.41
CA LEU A 58 1.70 7.00 10.50
C LEU A 58 1.05 5.88 9.67
N LEU A 59 0.07 5.17 10.23
CA LEU A 59 -0.64 4.07 9.58
C LEU A 59 -1.80 4.53 8.68
N ARG A 60 -2.22 5.79 8.76
CA ARG A 60 -3.21 6.36 7.83
C ARG A 60 -2.71 6.31 6.39
N ASP A 61 -3.63 6.32 5.45
CA ASP A 61 -3.29 6.32 4.02
C ASP A 61 -2.42 7.53 3.62
N SER A 62 -2.60 8.68 4.26
CA SER A 62 -1.74 9.89 4.12
C SER A 62 -0.39 9.81 4.86
N GLY A 63 -0.11 8.75 5.60
CA GLY A 63 1.09 8.59 6.43
C GLY A 63 2.30 8.03 5.67
N ILE A 64 2.90 6.97 6.21
CA ILE A 64 4.11 6.34 5.66
C ILE A 64 3.89 5.84 4.23
N LYS A 65 2.70 5.28 3.92
CA LYS A 65 2.39 4.78 2.58
C LYS A 65 2.57 5.88 1.53
N THR A 66 1.93 7.03 1.74
CA THR A 66 2.04 8.17 0.81
C THR A 66 3.47 8.68 0.67
N LYS A 67 4.25 8.72 1.76
CA LYS A 67 5.66 9.11 1.69
C LYS A 67 6.49 8.15 0.82
N ILE A 68 6.21 6.86 0.92
CA ILE A 68 6.88 5.84 0.08
C ILE A 68 6.42 5.99 -1.37
N ILE A 69 5.12 6.10 -1.60
CA ILE A 69 4.53 6.24 -2.94
C ILE A 69 5.08 7.48 -3.65
N ARG A 70 5.16 8.61 -2.96
CA ARG A 70 5.72 9.87 -3.49
C ARG A 70 7.09 9.71 -4.14
N GLN A 71 7.94 8.83 -3.62
CA GLN A 71 9.25 8.56 -4.19
C GLN A 71 9.19 7.81 -5.53
N TYR A 72 8.12 7.02 -5.73
CA TYR A 72 7.97 6.19 -6.94
C TYR A 72 7.07 6.82 -8.00
N VAL A 73 6.19 7.75 -7.64
CA VAL A 73 5.29 8.44 -8.58
C VAL A 73 6.03 9.01 -9.80
N PRO A 74 7.16 9.74 -9.67
CA PRO A 74 7.88 10.25 -10.84
C PRO A 74 8.44 9.11 -11.73
N ILE A 75 8.88 8.02 -11.10
CA ILE A 75 9.41 6.85 -11.81
C ILE A 75 8.28 6.15 -12.55
N ILE A 76 7.14 5.93 -11.88
CA ILE A 76 5.94 5.31 -12.46
C ILE A 76 5.50 6.15 -13.66
N ASN A 77 5.29 7.45 -13.51
CA ASN A 77 4.86 8.34 -14.56
C ASN A 77 5.82 8.33 -15.77
N LYS A 78 7.14 8.28 -15.50
CA LYS A 78 8.13 8.15 -16.56
C LYS A 78 7.99 6.85 -17.36
N TYR A 79 7.87 5.72 -16.66
CA TYR A 79 7.84 4.41 -17.33
C TYR A 79 6.49 4.13 -18.01
N VAL A 80 5.36 4.54 -17.41
CA VAL A 80 4.05 4.42 -18.07
C VAL A 80 4.08 5.14 -19.41
N ASN A 81 4.49 6.40 -19.45
CA ASN A 81 4.54 7.16 -20.69
C ASN A 81 5.57 6.59 -21.69
N LYS A 82 6.69 6.02 -21.21
CA LYS A 82 7.62 5.31 -22.06
C LYS A 82 6.94 4.12 -22.77
N TYR A 83 6.26 3.25 -22.03
CA TYR A 83 5.60 2.09 -22.59
C TYR A 83 4.39 2.45 -23.44
N LEU A 84 3.63 3.52 -23.10
CA LEU A 84 2.57 4.03 -23.96
C LEU A 84 3.11 4.48 -25.33
N ASN A 85 4.25 5.18 -25.34
CA ASN A 85 4.90 5.55 -26.59
C ASN A 85 5.39 4.33 -27.39
N GLU A 86 5.92 3.29 -26.73
CA GLU A 86 6.33 2.04 -27.37
C GLU A 86 5.14 1.26 -27.96
N LEU A 87 3.93 1.45 -27.38
CA LEU A 87 2.67 0.89 -27.86
C LEU A 87 1.99 1.78 -28.92
N ASP A 88 2.69 2.78 -29.46
CA ASP A 88 2.16 3.77 -30.42
C ASP A 88 0.88 4.45 -29.92
N PHE A 89 0.80 4.68 -28.61
CA PHE A 89 -0.32 5.36 -27.98
C PHE A 89 0.13 6.68 -27.35
N LEU A 90 -0.04 7.76 -28.13
CA LEU A 90 0.50 9.09 -27.84
C LEU A 90 -0.40 9.88 -26.90
N ILE A 91 -0.50 9.45 -25.68
CA ILE A 91 -1.15 10.17 -24.57
C ILE A 91 -0.14 10.47 -23.47
N ASN A 92 -0.47 11.41 -22.61
CA ASN A 92 0.26 11.67 -21.37
C ASN A 92 -0.56 11.16 -20.19
N PHE A 93 -0.07 10.11 -19.57
CA PHE A 93 -0.66 9.48 -18.39
C PHE A 93 0.13 9.88 -17.14
N THR A 94 -0.55 10.38 -16.13
CA THR A 94 0.07 10.69 -14.84
C THR A 94 -0.79 10.20 -13.70
N ILE A 95 -0.15 9.73 -12.65
CA ILE A 95 -0.79 9.45 -11.35
C ILE A 95 -0.21 10.38 -10.29
N ASP A 96 -1.04 10.75 -9.33
CA ASP A 96 -0.62 11.47 -8.13
C ASP A 96 -0.28 10.51 -6.98
N GLU A 97 0.05 11.05 -5.82
CA GLU A 97 0.40 10.31 -4.61
C GLU A 97 -0.78 9.52 -4.01
N SER A 98 -2.00 9.84 -4.41
CA SER A 98 -3.24 9.16 -4.02
C SER A 98 -3.71 8.17 -5.07
N PHE A 99 -2.90 7.94 -6.14
CA PHE A 99 -3.24 7.14 -7.31
C PHE A 99 -4.43 7.66 -8.13
N ASN A 100 -4.74 8.96 -8.03
CA ASN A 100 -5.67 9.56 -8.97
C ASN A 100 -4.96 9.70 -10.32
N GLU A 101 -5.61 9.20 -11.36
CA GLU A 101 -5.12 9.27 -12.72
C GLU A 101 -5.52 10.58 -13.41
N THR A 102 -4.63 11.11 -14.23
CA THR A 102 -4.91 12.20 -15.16
C THR A 102 -4.35 11.80 -16.52
N ILE A 103 -5.22 11.74 -17.52
CA ILE A 103 -4.86 11.35 -18.88
C ILE A 103 -5.12 12.54 -19.80
N ARG A 104 -4.11 12.90 -20.58
CA ARG A 104 -4.19 14.02 -21.51
C ARG A 104 -3.75 13.61 -22.91
N SER A 105 -4.48 14.07 -23.92
CA SER A 105 -4.03 13.94 -25.31
C SER A 105 -2.90 14.92 -25.61
N GLN A 106 -2.30 14.79 -26.79
CA GLN A 106 -1.32 15.76 -27.32
C GLN A 106 -1.89 17.20 -27.41
N TYR A 107 -3.20 17.33 -27.58
CA TYR A 107 -3.92 18.61 -27.70
C TYR A 107 -4.40 19.14 -26.34
N ARG A 108 -3.98 18.56 -25.22
CA ARG A 108 -4.28 18.94 -23.82
C ARG A 108 -5.72 18.69 -23.35
N ASP A 109 -6.53 17.95 -24.10
CA ASP A 109 -7.83 17.52 -23.61
C ASP A 109 -7.65 16.48 -22.52
N GLU A 110 -8.42 16.61 -21.43
CA GLU A 110 -8.42 15.63 -20.35
C GLU A 110 -9.44 14.55 -20.63
N PHE A 111 -9.02 13.30 -20.46
CA PHE A 111 -9.85 12.12 -20.62
C PHE A 111 -9.90 11.33 -19.33
N THR A 112 -10.98 10.59 -19.14
CA THR A 112 -11.06 9.56 -18.13
C THR A 112 -10.77 8.19 -18.77
N TYR A 113 -10.26 7.24 -18.01
CA TYR A 113 -10.01 5.87 -18.50
C TYR A 113 -11.25 5.26 -19.18
N ALA A 114 -12.46 5.58 -18.67
CA ALA A 114 -13.72 5.09 -19.23
C ALA A 114 -14.02 5.60 -20.65
N SER A 115 -13.39 6.69 -21.08
CA SER A 115 -13.62 7.30 -22.41
C SER A 115 -12.91 6.59 -23.54
N PHE A 116 -11.97 5.68 -23.23
CA PHE A 116 -11.18 4.95 -24.23
C PHE A 116 -11.87 3.71 -24.72
N SER A 117 -11.60 3.34 -25.98
CA SER A 117 -11.97 2.04 -26.56
C SER A 117 -11.27 0.88 -25.81
N GLU A 118 -11.78 -0.32 -25.95
CA GLU A 118 -11.19 -1.50 -25.28
C GLU A 118 -9.73 -1.75 -25.72
N GLY A 119 -9.39 -1.48 -26.99
CA GLY A 119 -8.00 -1.60 -27.47
C GLY A 119 -7.07 -0.54 -26.86
N GLU A 120 -7.53 0.70 -26.69
CA GLU A 120 -6.78 1.77 -26.04
C GLU A 120 -6.61 1.49 -24.54
N LYS A 121 -7.67 1.01 -23.86
CA LYS A 121 -7.60 0.57 -22.45
C LYS A 121 -6.56 -0.54 -22.28
N MET A 122 -6.56 -1.53 -23.19
CA MET A 122 -5.57 -2.61 -23.14
C MET A 122 -4.14 -2.07 -23.26
N ARG A 123 -3.88 -1.07 -24.10
CA ARG A 123 -2.55 -0.44 -24.20
C ARG A 123 -2.16 0.26 -22.90
N ILE A 124 -3.10 0.94 -22.24
CA ILE A 124 -2.86 1.57 -20.91
C ILE A 124 -2.55 0.49 -19.87
N ASP A 125 -3.35 -0.57 -19.82
CA ASP A 125 -3.19 -1.66 -18.85
C ASP A 125 -1.85 -2.37 -19.00
N LEU A 126 -1.43 -2.62 -20.25
CA LEU A 126 -0.13 -3.20 -20.56
C LEU A 126 1.03 -2.27 -20.17
N ALA A 127 0.91 -0.98 -20.47
CA ALA A 127 1.90 0.01 -20.05
C ALA A 127 2.06 0.06 -18.52
N LEU A 128 0.94 0.00 -17.79
CA LEU A 128 0.93 -0.10 -16.33
C LEU A 128 1.57 -1.40 -15.83
N LEU A 129 1.23 -2.55 -16.42
CA LEU A 129 1.80 -3.86 -16.08
C LEU A 129 3.33 -3.84 -16.16
N PHE A 130 3.88 -3.39 -17.29
CA PHE A 130 5.33 -3.32 -17.49
C PHE A 130 5.98 -2.28 -16.58
N THR A 131 5.30 -1.19 -16.31
CA THR A 131 5.76 -0.18 -15.34
C THR A 131 5.88 -0.77 -13.94
N TRP A 132 4.87 -1.48 -13.46
CA TRP A 132 4.90 -2.13 -12.15
C TRP A 132 6.00 -3.19 -12.06
N ARG A 133 6.19 -3.97 -13.13
CA ARG A 133 7.31 -4.92 -13.22
C ARG A 133 8.67 -4.20 -13.09
N MET A 134 8.85 -3.08 -13.79
CA MET A 134 10.08 -2.29 -13.72
C MET A 134 10.30 -1.70 -12.33
N VAL A 135 9.26 -1.13 -11.70
CA VAL A 135 9.34 -0.60 -10.33
C VAL A 135 9.69 -1.69 -9.33
N ALA A 136 9.09 -2.88 -9.45
CA ALA A 136 9.41 -4.02 -8.60
C ALA A 136 10.87 -4.45 -8.73
N LYS A 137 11.40 -4.47 -9.96
CA LYS A 137 12.81 -4.75 -10.25
C LYS A 137 13.75 -3.72 -9.62
N LEU A 138 13.43 -2.43 -9.75
CA LEU A 138 14.23 -1.35 -9.15
C LEU A 138 14.31 -1.44 -7.61
N LYS A 139 13.27 -1.98 -6.98
CA LYS A 139 13.22 -2.20 -5.53
C LYS A 139 14.01 -3.41 -5.05
N ASN A 140 14.52 -4.26 -5.93
CA ASN A 140 15.06 -5.58 -5.57
C ASN A 140 14.10 -6.46 -4.75
N SER A 141 12.82 -6.13 -4.73
CA SER A 141 11.87 -6.82 -3.87
C SER A 141 11.42 -8.16 -4.44
N VAL A 142 11.28 -8.25 -5.76
CA VAL A 142 10.96 -9.51 -6.47
C VAL A 142 11.45 -9.40 -7.91
N ASN A 143 12.55 -10.04 -8.25
CA ASN A 143 12.96 -10.19 -9.63
C ASN A 143 12.45 -11.54 -10.15
N THR A 144 11.20 -11.58 -10.61
CA THR A 144 10.66 -12.78 -11.27
C THR A 144 11.17 -12.83 -12.70
N ASN A 145 11.83 -13.93 -13.04
CA ASN A 145 12.25 -14.22 -14.41
C ASN A 145 11.15 -14.93 -15.22
N LEU A 146 9.92 -14.88 -14.78
CA LEU A 146 8.76 -15.49 -15.41
C LEU A 146 7.69 -14.44 -15.69
N LEU A 147 7.14 -14.47 -16.92
CA LEU A 147 5.99 -13.70 -17.34
C LEU A 147 5.03 -14.64 -18.08
N ILE A 148 3.82 -14.77 -17.57
CA ILE A 148 2.76 -15.55 -18.23
C ILE A 148 1.69 -14.57 -18.69
N LEU A 149 1.36 -14.60 -19.96
CA LEU A 149 0.36 -13.75 -20.62
C LEU A 149 -0.74 -14.66 -21.16
N ASP A 150 -1.88 -14.64 -20.46
CA ASP A 150 -3.01 -15.50 -20.77
C ASP A 150 -4.08 -14.71 -21.51
N GLU A 151 -4.37 -15.11 -22.77
CA GLU A 151 -5.37 -14.52 -23.67
C GLU A 151 -5.23 -13.00 -23.92
N VAL A 152 -4.08 -12.39 -23.58
CA VAL A 152 -3.85 -10.94 -23.76
C VAL A 152 -3.96 -10.52 -25.22
N PHE A 153 -3.51 -11.37 -26.15
CA PHE A 153 -3.58 -11.11 -27.58
C PHE A 153 -4.96 -11.40 -28.19
N ASP A 154 -5.81 -12.12 -27.47
CA ASP A 154 -7.08 -12.61 -28.02
C ASP A 154 -8.20 -11.56 -27.95
N SER A 155 -8.05 -10.57 -27.06
CA SER A 155 -9.08 -9.60 -26.78
C SER A 155 -9.08 -8.42 -27.77
N SER A 156 -8.51 -7.31 -27.41
CA SER A 156 -8.79 -6.01 -28.04
C SER A 156 -7.62 -5.42 -28.81
N LEU A 157 -6.47 -6.13 -28.90
CA LEU A 157 -5.32 -5.66 -29.66
C LEU A 157 -5.53 -5.90 -31.15
N ASP A 158 -5.35 -4.84 -31.94
CA ASP A 158 -5.22 -4.90 -33.38
C ASP A 158 -3.82 -5.41 -33.81
N ALA A 159 -3.57 -5.55 -35.09
CA ALA A 159 -2.29 -6.05 -35.60
C ALA A 159 -1.12 -5.13 -35.18
N GLU A 160 -1.31 -3.81 -35.27
CA GLU A 160 -0.29 -2.83 -34.87
C GLU A 160 -0.01 -2.86 -33.37
N GLY A 161 -1.03 -2.94 -32.54
CA GLY A 161 -0.90 -3.09 -31.10
C GLY A 161 -0.23 -4.41 -30.71
N THR A 162 -0.52 -5.49 -31.44
CA THR A 162 0.15 -6.79 -31.25
C THR A 162 1.64 -6.69 -31.56
N ASP A 163 2.02 -6.09 -32.70
CA ASP A 163 3.44 -5.92 -33.06
C ASP A 163 4.18 -4.98 -32.10
N ALA A 164 3.55 -3.90 -31.68
CA ALA A 164 4.12 -2.98 -30.69
C ALA A 164 4.34 -3.69 -29.33
N PHE A 165 3.38 -4.50 -28.90
CA PHE A 165 3.49 -5.28 -27.66
C PHE A 165 4.61 -6.34 -27.75
N LEU A 166 4.74 -7.03 -28.87
CA LEU A 166 5.85 -7.98 -29.09
C LEU A 166 7.21 -7.30 -29.06
N LYS A 167 7.32 -6.05 -29.55
CA LYS A 167 8.55 -5.26 -29.39
C LYS A 167 8.91 -5.07 -27.93
N ILE A 168 7.92 -4.72 -27.06
CA ILE A 168 8.16 -4.57 -25.62
C ILE A 168 8.65 -5.89 -25.01
N ILE A 169 7.99 -7.02 -25.32
CA ILE A 169 8.42 -8.35 -24.84
C ILE A 169 9.88 -8.61 -25.19
N ASN A 170 10.30 -8.28 -26.43
CA ASN A 170 11.67 -8.47 -26.88
C ASN A 170 12.69 -7.53 -26.21
N THR A 171 12.23 -6.47 -25.53
CA THR A 171 13.11 -5.59 -24.73
C THR A 171 13.27 -6.08 -23.29
N LEU A 172 12.57 -7.13 -22.87
CA LEU A 172 12.74 -7.71 -21.56
C LEU A 172 14.12 -8.34 -21.41
N ASP A 173 14.56 -8.49 -20.16
CA ASP A 173 15.87 -9.07 -19.88
C ASP A 173 16.00 -10.48 -20.48
N ALA A 174 17.19 -10.82 -20.96
CA ALA A 174 17.49 -12.10 -21.61
C ALA A 174 17.24 -13.34 -20.72
N ASP A 175 17.18 -13.15 -19.40
CA ASP A 175 16.87 -14.21 -18.43
C ASP A 175 15.36 -14.34 -18.12
N THR A 176 14.52 -13.50 -18.76
CA THR A 176 13.07 -13.55 -18.57
C THR A 176 12.44 -14.59 -19.48
N ASN A 177 11.79 -15.59 -18.89
CA ASN A 177 10.98 -16.56 -19.61
C ASN A 177 9.57 -16.01 -19.81
N VAL A 178 9.14 -15.89 -21.06
CA VAL A 178 7.81 -15.38 -21.42
C VAL A 178 6.99 -16.52 -22.01
N PHE A 179 5.84 -16.79 -21.42
CA PHE A 179 4.84 -17.72 -21.92
C PHE A 179 3.60 -16.94 -22.36
N VAL A 180 3.16 -17.18 -23.57
CA VAL A 180 1.96 -16.58 -24.14
C VAL A 180 0.97 -17.69 -24.43
N ILE A 181 -0.23 -17.56 -23.87
CA ILE A 181 -1.37 -18.44 -24.13
C ILE A 181 -2.35 -17.65 -24.98
N SER A 182 -2.72 -18.19 -26.16
CA SER A 182 -3.59 -17.49 -27.10
C SER A 182 -4.33 -18.46 -28.02
N HIS A 183 -5.53 -18.09 -28.40
CA HIS A 183 -6.30 -18.79 -29.45
C HIS A 183 -5.96 -18.28 -30.86
N LYS A 184 -5.26 -17.14 -30.97
CA LYS A 184 -4.84 -16.54 -32.27
C LYS A 184 -3.50 -17.11 -32.76
N GLY A 185 -3.38 -18.44 -32.76
CA GLY A 185 -2.14 -19.12 -33.16
C GLY A 185 -1.58 -18.70 -34.51
N GLU A 186 -2.44 -18.42 -35.52
CA GLU A 186 -2.03 -18.02 -36.86
C GLU A 186 -1.24 -16.69 -36.88
N ILE A 187 -1.58 -15.74 -36.00
CA ILE A 187 -0.91 -14.43 -35.94
C ILE A 187 0.41 -14.53 -35.18
N LEU A 188 0.52 -15.48 -34.26
CA LEU A 188 1.64 -15.57 -33.30
C LEU A 188 2.65 -16.66 -33.70
N PHE A 189 2.36 -17.50 -34.68
CA PHE A 189 3.11 -18.71 -34.99
C PHE A 189 4.62 -18.46 -35.24
N ASP A 190 4.96 -17.41 -35.97
CA ASP A 190 6.37 -17.09 -36.30
C ASP A 190 6.99 -16.05 -35.35
N LYS A 191 6.31 -15.69 -34.30
CA LYS A 191 6.74 -14.61 -33.40
C LYS A 191 7.50 -15.10 -32.15
N PHE A 192 7.46 -16.41 -31.88
CA PHE A 192 8.08 -17.02 -30.71
C PHE A 192 9.06 -18.14 -31.10
N ILE A 193 10.07 -18.35 -30.24
CA ILE A 193 11.12 -19.35 -30.43
C ILE A 193 10.55 -20.78 -30.43
N SER A 194 9.50 -21.03 -29.66
CA SER A 194 8.87 -22.34 -29.55
C SER A 194 7.36 -22.18 -29.38
N THR A 195 6.62 -23.04 -30.05
CA THR A 195 5.15 -23.05 -30.01
C THR A 195 4.69 -24.46 -29.63
N ILE A 196 3.78 -24.54 -28.67
CA ILE A 196 3.10 -25.78 -28.25
C ILE A 196 1.63 -25.63 -28.63
N LYS A 197 1.13 -26.47 -29.53
CA LYS A 197 -0.26 -26.44 -29.93
C LYS A 197 -1.04 -27.55 -29.26
N PHE A 198 -2.15 -27.16 -28.63
CA PHE A 198 -3.11 -28.07 -28.03
C PHE A 198 -4.30 -28.24 -28.94
N VAL A 199 -4.66 -29.48 -29.24
CA VAL A 199 -5.84 -29.82 -30.03
C VAL A 199 -6.81 -30.63 -29.19
N LYS A 200 -8.12 -30.43 -29.44
CA LYS A 200 -9.17 -31.20 -28.76
C LYS A 200 -9.65 -32.32 -29.69
N GLU A 201 -9.35 -33.55 -29.30
CA GLU A 201 -9.88 -34.74 -29.98
C GLU A 201 -10.96 -35.38 -29.12
N LYS A 202 -12.19 -35.41 -29.64
CA LYS A 202 -13.40 -35.92 -28.93
C LYS A 202 -13.63 -35.16 -27.61
N SER A 203 -13.18 -35.65 -26.51
CA SER A 203 -13.33 -35.02 -25.19
C SER A 203 -11.99 -34.77 -24.46
N PHE A 204 -10.88 -35.04 -25.13
CA PHE A 204 -9.55 -34.95 -24.53
C PHE A 204 -8.69 -33.91 -25.25
N SER A 205 -7.91 -33.13 -24.49
CA SER A 205 -6.89 -32.26 -25.05
C SER A 205 -5.59 -33.01 -25.21
N ARG A 206 -4.93 -32.86 -26.39
CA ARG A 206 -3.63 -33.44 -26.68
C ARG A 206 -2.70 -32.39 -27.24
N ILE A 207 -1.40 -32.59 -27.05
CA ILE A 207 -0.37 -31.79 -27.70
C ILE A 207 -0.24 -32.33 -29.14
N GLU A 208 -0.35 -31.45 -30.11
CA GLU A 208 -0.05 -31.76 -31.51
C GLU A 208 1.46 -31.89 -31.65
N ALA A 209 1.93 -33.07 -32.04
CA ALA A 209 3.34 -33.26 -32.34
C ALA A 209 3.68 -32.49 -33.62
N GLY A 210 4.60 -31.51 -33.48
CA GLY A 210 5.12 -30.74 -34.59
C GLY A 210 6.12 -31.55 -35.41
#